data_874a60149ca18d313ab602b104e676da
#
_entry.id   874a60149ca18d313ab602b104e676da
#
_cell.length_a   1.000
_cell.length_b   1.000
_cell.length_c   1.000
_cell.angle_alpha   90.00
_cell.angle_beta   90.00
_cell.angle_gamma   90.00
#
_symmetry.space_group_name_H-M   'P 1'
#
loop_
_entity.id
_entity.type
_entity.pdbx_description
1 polymer ?
#
loop_
_entity_poly.entity_id
_entity_poly.type
_entity_poly.pdbx_seq_one_letter_code
_entity_poly.pdbx_strand_id
1 'polypeptide(L)'
;MASSEAHKPSFTWSRWLIGKPLETKSLPHQVVSKPIGLAVFASDALSSTAYATEEILIILALAGTGAATLGLSLPIALAIALLMVIVTISYRQTIYAYPNGGGAYIVARDNLGELPAQIAGAALLTDYILTVAVSISSGVAQITSGFEVLYPYRVELAVGAIGVMTLVNLRGVKESGRIFALPTYFFLGTMLLTLSVGMVRYLLGDLPTVVDLEAMHDGGQALTLFLVLRALSSGCAALTGIEAISNGITAFKEPRSHNAAITLVWMTSLLIVMFLGITFLAHQIDAMPSETETVISQLGRMVFGNNSPLYLMVLAGTALVLLMAANTSYADFPRLAALHAGDGFLPR
;
A
#
# COMPACT_ATOMS: atom_id res chain seq x y z
N MET A 1 14.20 38.69 -44.67
CA MET A 1 12.95 38.64 -43.89
C MET A 1 12.21 37.37 -44.26
N ALA A 2 12.36 36.33 -43.50
CA ALA A 2 11.65 35.07 -43.66
C ALA A 2 10.67 34.97 -42.47
N SER A 3 9.39 35.07 -42.74
CA SER A 3 8.32 34.94 -41.76
C SER A 3 8.26 33.49 -41.26
N SER A 4 8.58 33.28 -39.96
CA SER A 4 8.35 32.00 -39.27
C SER A 4 6.85 31.85 -39.11
N GLU A 5 6.21 31.08 -39.99
CA GLU A 5 4.86 30.59 -39.79
C GLU A 5 4.85 29.68 -38.58
N ALA A 6 4.32 30.15 -37.49
CA ALA A 6 4.04 29.36 -36.29
C ALA A 6 3.02 28.28 -36.65
N HIS A 7 3.48 27.06 -36.85
CA HIS A 7 2.65 25.91 -37.11
C HIS A 7 1.70 25.72 -35.92
N LYS A 8 0.43 26.09 -36.10
CA LYS A 8 -0.63 25.83 -35.12
C LYS A 8 -0.72 24.31 -34.91
N PRO A 9 -0.52 23.79 -33.71
CA PRO A 9 -0.56 22.36 -33.46
C PRO A 9 -1.95 21.82 -33.77
N SER A 10 -2.02 20.86 -34.72
CA SER A 10 -3.24 20.13 -35.05
C SER A 10 -3.85 19.50 -33.80
N PHE A 11 -5.17 19.62 -33.66
CA PHE A 11 -5.93 18.92 -32.62
C PHE A 11 -5.78 17.41 -32.84
N THR A 12 -5.11 16.73 -31.91
CA THR A 12 -4.95 15.28 -31.93
C THR A 12 -5.64 14.73 -30.67
N TRP A 13 -6.49 13.72 -30.81
CA TRP A 13 -7.18 13.06 -29.71
C TRP A 13 -6.22 12.61 -28.58
N SER A 14 -5.03 12.15 -28.94
CA SER A 14 -3.97 11.81 -27.99
C SER A 14 -3.52 13.00 -27.15
N ARG A 15 -3.40 14.21 -27.74
CA ARG A 15 -3.06 15.44 -27.01
C ARG A 15 -4.17 15.92 -26.08
N TRP A 16 -5.43 15.67 -26.44
CA TRP A 16 -6.57 15.99 -25.59
C TRP A 16 -6.68 15.00 -24.42
N LEU A 17 -6.46 13.70 -24.66
CA LEU A 17 -6.50 12.65 -23.63
C LEU A 17 -5.26 12.63 -22.74
N ILE A 18 -4.06 12.77 -23.29
CA ILE A 18 -2.77 12.57 -22.58
C ILE A 18 -2.12 13.91 -22.17
N GLY A 19 -2.51 15.03 -22.80
CA GLY A 19 -1.90 16.34 -22.56
C GLY A 19 -0.61 16.58 -23.38
N LYS A 20 0.10 17.68 -23.09
CA LYS A 20 1.39 17.99 -23.70
C LYS A 20 2.51 17.33 -22.89
N PRO A 21 3.52 16.71 -23.54
CA PRO A 21 4.69 16.18 -22.82
C PRO A 21 5.35 17.32 -22.04
N LEU A 22 5.70 17.06 -20.79
CA LEU A 22 6.44 18.03 -19.94
C LEU A 22 7.91 18.05 -20.34
N GLU A 23 8.49 19.24 -20.47
CA GLU A 23 9.94 19.38 -20.65
C GLU A 23 10.65 18.92 -19.37
N THR A 24 11.73 18.17 -19.51
CA THR A 24 12.56 17.64 -18.40
C THR A 24 13.06 18.77 -17.46
N LYS A 25 13.23 19.99 -17.99
CA LYS A 25 13.62 21.17 -17.23
C LYS A 25 12.51 21.75 -16.32
N SER A 26 11.26 21.33 -16.53
CA SER A 26 10.11 21.84 -15.77
C SER A 26 9.74 20.95 -14.59
N LEU A 27 10.50 19.87 -14.28
CA LEU A 27 10.36 19.08 -13.07
C LEU A 27 10.84 19.94 -11.87
N PRO A 28 9.94 20.52 -11.07
CA PRO A 28 10.36 21.25 -9.88
C PRO A 28 10.90 20.21 -8.89
N HIS A 29 12.12 20.38 -8.42
CA HIS A 29 12.64 19.67 -7.24
C HIS A 29 11.82 20.14 -6.03
N GLN A 30 10.65 19.55 -5.80
CA GLN A 30 9.84 19.84 -4.61
C GLN A 30 10.45 19.08 -3.44
N VAL A 31 11.26 19.80 -2.67
CA VAL A 31 11.86 19.29 -1.45
C VAL A 31 10.78 19.19 -0.37
N VAL A 32 10.54 17.98 0.14
CA VAL A 32 9.50 17.70 1.14
C VAL A 32 10.03 17.78 2.57
N SER A 33 9.18 18.27 3.48
CA SER A 33 9.41 18.16 4.93
C SER A 33 9.08 16.75 5.43
N LYS A 34 9.56 16.36 6.62
CA LYS A 34 9.29 15.03 7.21
C LYS A 34 7.80 14.64 7.22
N PRO A 35 6.84 15.50 7.68
CA PRO A 35 5.43 15.11 7.65
C PRO A 35 4.90 14.92 6.22
N ILE A 36 5.25 15.79 5.29
CA ILE A 36 4.84 15.64 3.89
C ILE A 36 5.52 14.41 3.27
N GLY A 37 6.80 14.19 3.57
CA GLY A 37 7.54 12.99 3.16
C GLY A 37 6.90 11.72 3.72
N LEU A 38 6.50 11.71 4.98
CA LEU A 38 5.75 10.61 5.56
C LEU A 38 4.46 10.34 4.78
N ALA A 39 3.65 11.36 4.51
CA ALA A 39 2.39 11.19 3.79
C ALA A 39 2.57 10.69 2.35
N VAL A 40 3.61 11.17 1.65
CA VAL A 40 3.87 10.81 0.25
C VAL A 40 4.45 9.40 0.12
N PHE A 41 5.48 9.08 0.92
CA PHE A 41 6.19 7.81 0.80
C PHE A 41 5.60 6.69 1.67
N ALA A 42 4.80 7.02 2.69
CA ALA A 42 4.18 6.02 3.55
C ALA A 42 2.76 5.62 3.10
N SER A 43 2.16 6.29 2.12
CA SER A 43 0.82 5.93 1.65
C SER A 43 0.75 4.48 1.18
N ASP A 44 1.74 4.02 0.45
CA ASP A 44 1.86 2.65 -0.02
C ASP A 44 2.05 1.67 1.16
N ALA A 45 3.07 1.89 2.01
CA ALA A 45 3.31 1.03 3.15
C ALA A 45 2.13 0.97 4.13
N LEU A 46 1.50 2.10 4.45
CA LEU A 46 0.37 2.15 5.37
C LEU A 46 -0.90 1.49 4.80
N SER A 47 -1.12 1.60 3.48
CA SER A 47 -2.25 0.97 2.82
C SER A 47 -2.23 -0.56 2.91
N SER A 48 -1.03 -1.17 2.96
CA SER A 48 -0.88 -2.61 3.07
C SER A 48 -1.48 -3.19 4.36
N THR A 49 -1.59 -2.38 5.43
CA THR A 49 -2.27 -2.79 6.67
C THR A 49 -3.76 -3.08 6.46
N ALA A 50 -4.36 -2.52 5.42
CA ALA A 50 -5.78 -2.70 5.12
C ALA A 50 -6.12 -4.11 4.63
N TYR A 51 -5.16 -4.82 4.03
CA TYR A 51 -5.40 -6.17 3.49
C TYR A 51 -4.47 -7.24 4.06
N ALA A 52 -3.31 -6.90 4.64
CA ALA A 52 -2.33 -7.90 5.05
C ALA A 52 -2.85 -8.89 6.10
N THR A 53 -3.65 -8.45 7.07
CA THR A 53 -4.30 -9.35 8.04
C THR A 53 -5.30 -10.28 7.35
N GLU A 54 -6.09 -9.77 6.44
CA GLU A 54 -7.06 -10.54 5.65
C GLU A 54 -6.36 -11.60 4.80
N GLU A 55 -5.25 -11.27 4.15
CA GLU A 55 -4.41 -12.19 3.39
C GLU A 55 -3.91 -13.37 4.23
N ILE A 56 -3.52 -13.12 5.50
CA ILE A 56 -3.16 -14.20 6.43
C ILE A 56 -4.38 -15.09 6.72
N LEU A 57 -5.52 -14.47 7.02
CA LEU A 57 -6.75 -15.19 7.39
C LEU A 57 -7.31 -16.01 6.23
N ILE A 58 -7.25 -15.50 4.99
CA ILE A 58 -7.67 -16.24 3.78
C ILE A 58 -6.91 -17.56 3.66
N ILE A 59 -5.59 -17.53 3.83
CA ILE A 59 -4.78 -18.76 3.72
C ILE A 59 -5.04 -19.70 4.89
N LEU A 60 -5.18 -19.18 6.12
CA LEU A 60 -5.48 -20.00 7.28
C LEU A 60 -6.87 -20.65 7.19
N ALA A 61 -7.86 -19.93 6.64
CA ALA A 61 -9.22 -20.43 6.46
C ALA A 61 -9.30 -21.68 5.55
N LEU A 62 -8.30 -21.92 4.68
CA LEU A 62 -8.21 -23.16 3.91
C LEU A 62 -8.10 -24.41 4.80
N ALA A 63 -7.56 -24.28 6.01
CA ALA A 63 -7.51 -25.37 6.99
C ALA A 63 -8.71 -25.38 7.95
N GLY A 64 -9.47 -24.29 8.00
CA GLY A 64 -10.67 -24.15 8.83
C GLY A 64 -10.78 -22.78 9.45
N THR A 65 -12.00 -22.41 9.82
CA THR A 65 -12.36 -21.10 10.40
C THR A 65 -12.40 -21.11 11.93
N GLY A 66 -12.00 -22.22 12.56
CA GLY A 66 -11.98 -22.32 14.01
C GLY A 66 -10.91 -21.42 14.66
N ALA A 67 -11.17 -20.99 15.92
CA ALA A 67 -10.29 -20.12 16.67
C ALA A 67 -8.84 -20.62 16.79
N ALA A 68 -8.63 -21.94 16.83
CA ALA A 68 -7.29 -22.55 16.86
C ALA A 68 -6.50 -22.29 15.56
N THR A 69 -7.17 -22.30 14.41
CA THR A 69 -6.54 -22.09 13.09
C THR A 69 -6.34 -20.60 12.84
N LEU A 70 -7.38 -19.78 12.97
CA LEU A 70 -7.31 -18.34 12.74
C LEU A 70 -6.45 -17.63 13.81
N GLY A 71 -6.35 -18.18 15.02
CA GLY A 71 -5.47 -17.68 16.08
C GLY A 71 -3.98 -17.72 15.74
N LEU A 72 -3.57 -18.52 14.74
CA LEU A 72 -2.20 -18.49 14.22
C LEU A 72 -1.86 -17.19 13.49
N SER A 73 -2.85 -16.37 13.17
CA SER A 73 -2.62 -15.03 12.61
C SER A 73 -1.76 -14.15 13.52
N LEU A 74 -1.90 -14.25 14.84
CA LEU A 74 -1.12 -13.46 15.80
C LEU A 74 0.38 -13.82 15.79
N PRO A 75 0.82 -15.10 15.97
CA PRO A 75 2.23 -15.44 15.88
C PRO A 75 2.82 -15.15 14.49
N ILE A 76 2.04 -15.32 13.42
CA ILE A 76 2.45 -14.94 12.06
C ILE A 76 2.68 -13.43 11.98
N ALA A 77 1.74 -12.62 12.48
CA ALA A 77 1.88 -11.17 12.50
C ALA A 77 3.09 -10.70 13.33
N LEU A 78 3.38 -11.34 14.45
CA LEU A 78 4.58 -11.05 15.24
C LEU A 78 5.87 -11.37 14.48
N ALA A 79 5.91 -12.48 13.74
CA ALA A 79 7.05 -12.83 12.88
C ALA A 79 7.24 -11.78 11.76
N ILE A 80 6.15 -11.32 11.14
CA ILE A 80 6.19 -10.26 10.11
C ILE A 80 6.63 -8.93 10.73
N ALA A 81 6.14 -8.57 11.90
CA ALA A 81 6.58 -7.36 12.61
C ALA A 81 8.09 -7.40 12.92
N LEU A 82 8.63 -8.55 13.31
CA LEU A 82 10.07 -8.73 13.47
C LEU A 82 10.82 -8.53 12.15
N LEU A 83 10.30 -9.07 11.03
CA LEU A 83 10.87 -8.82 9.70
C LEU A 83 10.82 -7.33 9.34
N MET A 84 9.73 -6.60 9.64
CA MET A 84 9.64 -5.16 9.44
C MET A 84 10.76 -4.41 10.18
N VAL A 85 11.07 -4.79 11.41
CA VAL A 85 12.18 -4.19 12.18
C VAL A 85 13.53 -4.46 11.51
N ILE A 86 13.78 -5.70 11.10
CA ILE A 86 15.04 -6.10 10.43
C ILE A 86 15.22 -5.33 9.11
N VAL A 87 14.17 -5.28 8.29
CA VAL A 87 14.16 -4.57 7.02
C VAL A 87 14.37 -3.06 7.23
N THR A 88 13.73 -2.47 8.24
CA THR A 88 13.91 -1.05 8.58
C THR A 88 15.34 -0.73 8.98
N ILE A 89 15.97 -1.57 9.79
CA ILE A 89 17.38 -1.41 10.17
C ILE A 89 18.27 -1.47 8.92
N SER A 90 18.01 -2.40 8.02
CA SER A 90 18.73 -2.55 6.74
C SER A 90 18.57 -1.30 5.87
N TYR A 91 17.34 -0.86 5.61
CA TYR A 91 17.10 0.35 4.80
C TYR A 91 17.65 1.62 5.45
N ARG A 92 17.63 1.72 6.78
CA ARG A 92 18.28 2.84 7.45
C ARG A 92 19.79 2.90 7.16
N GLN A 93 20.47 1.76 7.11
CA GLN A 93 21.89 1.69 6.72
C GLN A 93 22.07 2.08 5.26
N THR A 94 21.21 1.57 4.37
CA THR A 94 21.19 1.89 2.95
C THR A 94 21.03 3.40 2.70
N ILE A 95 20.13 4.07 3.41
CA ILE A 95 19.90 5.52 3.30
C ILE A 95 21.17 6.34 3.57
N TYR A 96 22.00 5.91 4.51
CA TYR A 96 23.26 6.60 4.79
C TYR A 96 24.38 6.20 3.82
N ALA A 97 24.40 4.96 3.34
CA ALA A 97 25.39 4.47 2.40
C ALA A 97 25.15 5.01 0.96
N TYR A 98 23.88 5.23 0.60
CA TYR A 98 23.47 5.67 -0.74
C TYR A 98 22.64 6.96 -0.70
N PRO A 99 23.24 8.12 -0.35
CA PRO A 99 22.50 9.38 -0.13
C PRO A 99 21.83 9.96 -1.39
N ASN A 100 22.19 9.48 -2.57
CA ASN A 100 21.57 9.86 -3.84
C ASN A 100 20.34 9.04 -4.21
N GLY A 101 19.89 8.16 -3.30
CA GLY A 101 18.88 7.15 -3.57
C GLY A 101 19.51 5.93 -4.24
N GLY A 102 18.84 4.81 -4.16
CA GLY A 102 19.46 3.63 -4.70
C GLY A 102 18.55 2.41 -4.75
N GLY A 103 17.69 2.30 -3.81
CA GLY A 103 16.82 1.13 -3.71
C GLY A 103 17.56 -0.21 -3.83
N ALA A 104 16.79 -1.28 -3.81
CA ALA A 104 17.35 -2.63 -3.89
C ALA A 104 18.12 -2.89 -5.20
N TYR A 105 17.71 -2.27 -6.31
CA TYR A 105 18.36 -2.44 -7.61
C TYR A 105 19.81 -1.96 -7.60
N ILE A 106 20.06 -0.71 -7.16
CA ILE A 106 21.42 -0.12 -7.17
C ILE A 106 22.31 -0.80 -6.13
N VAL A 107 21.76 -1.10 -4.93
CA VAL A 107 22.50 -1.84 -3.89
C VAL A 107 22.93 -3.22 -4.38
N ALA A 108 22.03 -3.95 -5.05
CA ALA A 108 22.36 -5.26 -5.62
C ALA A 108 23.43 -5.14 -6.71
N ARG A 109 23.31 -4.15 -7.60
CA ARG A 109 24.28 -3.92 -8.68
C ARG A 109 25.68 -3.65 -8.13
N ASP A 110 25.78 -2.76 -7.17
CA ASP A 110 27.08 -2.31 -6.65
C ASP A 110 27.77 -3.36 -5.78
N ASN A 111 27.02 -4.24 -5.11
CA ASN A 111 27.57 -5.20 -4.17
C ASN A 111 27.56 -6.66 -4.67
N LEU A 112 26.62 -7.04 -5.54
CA LEU A 112 26.44 -8.42 -5.99
C LEU A 112 26.63 -8.59 -7.51
N GLY A 113 26.67 -7.49 -8.26
CA GLY A 113 26.84 -7.50 -9.71
C GLY A 113 25.55 -7.43 -10.51
N GLU A 114 25.65 -7.58 -11.84
CA GLU A 114 24.56 -7.30 -12.78
C GLU A 114 23.39 -8.26 -12.67
N LEU A 115 23.63 -9.59 -12.59
CA LEU A 115 22.57 -10.59 -12.57
C LEU A 115 21.66 -10.46 -11.35
N PRO A 116 22.16 -10.37 -10.10
CA PRO A 116 21.32 -10.09 -8.93
C PRO A 116 20.57 -8.76 -9.03
N ALA A 117 21.18 -7.72 -9.60
CA ALA A 117 20.54 -6.44 -9.84
C ALA A 117 19.34 -6.56 -10.78
N GLN A 118 19.49 -7.31 -11.89
CA GLN A 118 18.39 -7.54 -12.84
C GLN A 118 17.24 -8.31 -12.18
N ILE A 119 17.55 -9.31 -11.36
CA ILE A 119 16.52 -10.06 -10.61
C ILE A 119 15.79 -9.13 -9.66
N ALA A 120 16.50 -8.31 -8.89
CA ALA A 120 15.89 -7.33 -7.97
C ALA A 120 15.04 -6.30 -8.71
N GLY A 121 15.52 -5.78 -9.83
CA GLY A 121 14.79 -4.82 -10.64
C GLY A 121 13.54 -5.40 -11.31
N ALA A 122 13.62 -6.61 -11.84
CA ALA A 122 12.46 -7.30 -12.41
C ALA A 122 11.40 -7.61 -11.34
N ALA A 123 11.84 -8.01 -10.13
CA ALA A 123 10.94 -8.23 -9.00
C ALA A 123 10.21 -6.95 -8.60
N LEU A 124 10.93 -5.81 -8.49
CA LEU A 124 10.32 -4.51 -8.17
C LEU A 124 9.35 -4.03 -9.25
N LEU A 125 9.68 -4.19 -10.54
CA LEU A 125 8.76 -3.83 -11.63
C LEU A 125 7.48 -4.67 -11.59
N THR A 126 7.60 -5.97 -11.26
CA THR A 126 6.46 -6.86 -11.08
C THR A 126 5.64 -6.45 -9.85
N ASP A 127 6.30 -6.12 -8.75
CA ASP A 127 5.67 -5.67 -7.51
C ASP A 127 4.82 -4.41 -7.75
N TYR A 128 5.32 -3.41 -8.47
CA TYR A 128 4.53 -2.21 -8.79
C TYR A 128 3.25 -2.52 -9.58
N ILE A 129 3.29 -3.49 -10.50
CA ILE A 129 2.08 -3.92 -11.23
C ILE A 129 1.09 -4.59 -10.28
N LEU A 130 1.57 -5.51 -9.44
CA LEU A 130 0.75 -6.23 -8.47
C LEU A 130 0.18 -5.30 -7.41
N THR A 131 0.96 -4.32 -6.93
CA THR A 131 0.52 -3.30 -5.96
C THR A 131 -0.65 -2.49 -6.50
N VAL A 132 -0.62 -2.08 -7.78
CA VAL A 132 -1.78 -1.43 -8.40
C VAL A 132 -3.01 -2.35 -8.37
N ALA A 133 -2.86 -3.60 -8.79
CA ALA A 133 -3.97 -4.54 -8.85
C ALA A 133 -4.58 -4.80 -7.47
N VAL A 134 -3.75 -5.11 -6.47
CA VAL A 134 -4.19 -5.39 -5.09
C VAL A 134 -4.82 -4.15 -4.46
N SER A 135 -4.16 -2.99 -4.56
CA SER A 135 -4.66 -1.75 -3.95
C SER A 135 -6.01 -1.31 -4.53
N ILE A 136 -6.18 -1.38 -5.85
CA ILE A 136 -7.47 -1.05 -6.47
C ILE A 136 -8.54 -2.08 -6.09
N SER A 137 -8.23 -3.38 -6.14
CA SER A 137 -9.19 -4.42 -5.75
C SER A 137 -9.61 -4.30 -4.29
N SER A 138 -8.66 -4.11 -3.38
CA SER A 138 -8.95 -3.90 -1.95
C SER A 138 -9.71 -2.60 -1.70
N GLY A 139 -9.38 -1.52 -2.43
CA GLY A 139 -10.12 -0.25 -2.35
C GLY A 139 -11.57 -0.38 -2.78
N VAL A 140 -11.83 -1.13 -3.86
CA VAL A 140 -13.19 -1.45 -4.31
C VAL A 140 -13.89 -2.36 -3.30
N ALA A 141 -13.21 -3.35 -2.73
CA ALA A 141 -13.76 -4.22 -1.69
C ALA A 141 -14.20 -3.43 -0.45
N GLN A 142 -13.45 -2.40 -0.04
CA GLN A 142 -13.88 -1.49 1.04
C GLN A 142 -15.17 -0.75 0.69
N ILE A 143 -15.31 -0.28 -0.55
CA ILE A 143 -16.52 0.42 -1.00
C ILE A 143 -17.71 -0.55 -1.04
N THR A 144 -17.53 -1.74 -1.59
CA THR A 144 -18.60 -2.75 -1.70
C THR A 144 -19.00 -3.33 -0.36
N SER A 145 -18.09 -3.40 0.61
CA SER A 145 -18.39 -3.79 2.00
C SER A 145 -19.36 -2.82 2.68
N GLY A 146 -19.25 -1.51 2.39
CA GLY A 146 -20.20 -0.52 2.91
C GLY A 146 -21.48 -0.37 2.09
N PHE A 147 -21.44 -0.77 0.83
CA PHE A 147 -22.53 -0.61 -0.13
C PHE A 147 -22.73 -1.91 -0.93
N GLU A 148 -23.39 -2.90 -0.32
CA GLU A 148 -23.60 -4.25 -0.89
C GLU A 148 -24.23 -4.23 -2.30
N VAL A 149 -25.04 -3.22 -2.61
CA VAL A 149 -25.66 -3.02 -3.95
C VAL A 149 -24.58 -2.90 -5.05
N LEU A 150 -23.38 -2.46 -4.72
CA LEU A 150 -22.25 -2.32 -5.66
C LEU A 150 -21.44 -3.61 -5.82
N TYR A 151 -21.62 -4.61 -4.99
CA TYR A 151 -20.87 -5.86 -5.01
C TYR A 151 -20.91 -6.59 -6.36
N PRO A 152 -22.06 -6.72 -7.07
CA PRO A 152 -22.10 -7.34 -8.39
C PRO A 152 -21.23 -6.63 -9.45
N TYR A 153 -20.95 -5.34 -9.24
CA TYR A 153 -20.18 -4.49 -10.17
C TYR A 153 -18.71 -4.30 -9.74
N ARG A 154 -18.20 -5.10 -8.78
CA ARG A 154 -16.84 -4.93 -8.23
C ARG A 154 -15.73 -4.98 -9.28
N VAL A 155 -15.89 -5.81 -10.31
CA VAL A 155 -14.89 -5.95 -11.39
C VAL A 155 -14.89 -4.73 -12.29
N GLU A 156 -16.08 -4.25 -12.70
CA GLU A 156 -16.25 -3.06 -13.54
C GLU A 156 -15.74 -1.80 -12.80
N LEU A 157 -16.02 -1.70 -11.51
CA LEU A 157 -15.51 -0.61 -10.67
C LEU A 157 -13.98 -0.63 -10.58
N ALA A 158 -13.36 -1.81 -10.39
CA ALA A 158 -11.92 -1.94 -10.34
C ALA A 158 -11.26 -1.60 -11.69
N VAL A 159 -11.78 -2.13 -12.79
CA VAL A 159 -11.28 -1.83 -14.16
C VAL A 159 -11.48 -0.35 -14.49
N GLY A 160 -12.62 0.21 -14.13
CA GLY A 160 -12.90 1.64 -14.29
C GLY A 160 -11.93 2.52 -13.50
N ALA A 161 -11.65 2.16 -12.25
CA ALA A 161 -10.69 2.87 -11.40
C ALA A 161 -9.26 2.81 -11.96
N ILE A 162 -8.81 1.64 -12.45
CA ILE A 162 -7.52 1.48 -13.14
C ILE A 162 -7.49 2.38 -14.39
N GLY A 163 -8.55 2.38 -15.20
CA GLY A 163 -8.64 3.22 -16.39
C GLY A 163 -8.53 4.72 -16.08
N VAL A 164 -9.26 5.19 -15.07
CA VAL A 164 -9.20 6.59 -14.62
C VAL A 164 -7.81 6.92 -14.08
N MET A 165 -7.22 6.06 -13.25
CA MET A 165 -5.88 6.25 -12.68
C MET A 165 -4.82 6.32 -13.77
N THR A 166 -4.91 5.43 -14.78
CA THR A 166 -4.02 5.44 -15.95
C THR A 166 -4.12 6.76 -16.71
N LEU A 167 -5.34 7.24 -17.00
CA LEU A 167 -5.55 8.51 -17.70
C LEU A 167 -5.02 9.71 -16.91
N VAL A 168 -5.22 9.73 -15.59
CA VAL A 168 -4.71 10.79 -14.70
C VAL A 168 -3.19 10.82 -14.73
N ASN A 169 -2.54 9.66 -14.61
CA ASN A 169 -1.07 9.55 -14.63
C ASN A 169 -0.48 9.90 -16.00
N LEU A 170 -1.09 9.44 -17.10
CA LEU A 170 -0.66 9.80 -18.45
C LEU A 170 -0.77 11.30 -18.74
N ARG A 171 -1.71 12.00 -18.10
CA ARG A 171 -1.80 13.48 -18.18
C ARG A 171 -0.70 14.21 -17.43
N GLY A 172 0.12 13.52 -16.69
CA GLY A 172 1.22 14.11 -15.92
C GLY A 172 0.70 15.09 -14.86
N VAL A 173 -0.39 14.72 -14.17
CA VAL A 173 -0.89 15.52 -13.04
C VAL A 173 0.21 15.63 -12.02
N LYS A 174 0.65 16.87 -11.74
CA LYS A 174 1.70 17.14 -10.76
C LYS A 174 1.26 16.62 -9.39
N GLU A 175 1.94 15.63 -8.90
CA GLU A 175 1.73 15.12 -7.55
C GLU A 175 2.11 16.20 -6.54
N SER A 176 1.11 16.87 -5.99
CA SER A 176 1.34 17.77 -4.87
C SER A 176 1.39 16.94 -3.59
N GLY A 177 2.50 16.96 -2.88
CA GLY A 177 2.62 16.26 -1.59
C GLY A 177 1.51 16.61 -0.59
N ARG A 178 0.84 17.76 -0.76
CA ARG A 178 -0.33 18.14 0.04
C ARG A 178 -1.59 17.36 -0.32
N ILE A 179 -1.74 16.96 -1.60
CA ILE A 179 -2.88 16.15 -2.06
C ILE A 179 -2.77 14.75 -1.45
N PHE A 180 -1.57 14.18 -1.38
CA PHE A 180 -1.31 12.89 -0.73
C PHE A 180 -1.46 12.95 0.79
N ALA A 181 -1.12 14.08 1.41
CA ALA A 181 -1.16 14.21 2.86
C ALA A 181 -2.58 14.05 3.43
N LEU A 182 -3.60 14.56 2.75
CA LEU A 182 -4.97 14.51 3.26
C LEU A 182 -5.51 13.08 3.37
N PRO A 183 -5.52 12.24 2.32
CA PRO A 183 -5.98 10.85 2.42
C PRO A 183 -5.16 10.03 3.41
N THR A 184 -3.83 10.16 3.39
CA THR A 184 -2.93 9.37 4.26
C THR A 184 -3.16 9.68 5.73
N TYR A 185 -3.23 10.96 6.12
CA TYR A 185 -3.50 11.34 7.51
C TYR A 185 -4.95 11.10 7.92
N PHE A 186 -5.91 11.17 6.99
CA PHE A 186 -7.29 10.81 7.26
C PHE A 186 -7.40 9.31 7.57
N PHE A 187 -6.80 8.46 6.75
CA PHE A 187 -6.72 7.01 7.01
C PHE A 187 -6.02 6.71 8.34
N LEU A 188 -4.85 7.30 8.58
CA LEU A 188 -4.10 7.10 9.81
C LEU A 188 -4.93 7.51 11.04
N GLY A 189 -5.60 8.66 10.99
CA GLY A 189 -6.45 9.16 12.07
C GLY A 189 -7.66 8.26 12.35
N THR A 190 -8.38 7.85 11.31
CA THR A 190 -9.54 6.96 11.44
C THR A 190 -9.13 5.58 11.94
N MET A 191 -8.02 5.03 11.44
CA MET A 191 -7.55 3.71 11.86
C MET A 191 -7.03 3.71 13.30
N LEU A 192 -6.20 4.69 13.69
CA LEU A 192 -5.74 4.80 15.07
C LEU A 192 -6.92 5.04 16.05
N LEU A 193 -7.94 5.78 15.63
CA LEU A 193 -9.17 5.92 16.42
C LEU A 193 -9.89 4.58 16.57
N THR A 194 -10.04 3.82 15.48
CA THR A 194 -10.66 2.49 15.48
C THR A 194 -9.91 1.54 16.42
N LEU A 195 -8.59 1.50 16.32
CA LEU A 195 -7.77 0.65 17.19
C LEU A 195 -7.86 1.08 18.66
N SER A 196 -7.85 2.39 18.94
CA SER A 196 -7.94 2.90 20.30
C SER A 196 -9.30 2.60 20.94
N VAL A 197 -10.41 2.87 20.22
CA VAL A 197 -11.76 2.59 20.69
C VAL A 197 -11.99 1.08 20.81
N GLY A 198 -11.55 0.29 19.81
CA GLY A 198 -11.64 -1.16 19.83
C GLY A 198 -10.90 -1.76 21.02
N MET A 199 -9.69 -1.26 21.32
CA MET A 199 -8.92 -1.71 22.48
C MET A 199 -9.62 -1.35 23.81
N VAL A 200 -10.17 -0.15 23.93
CA VAL A 200 -10.93 0.25 25.13
C VAL A 200 -12.16 -0.64 25.31
N ARG A 201 -12.94 -0.89 24.24
CA ARG A 201 -14.10 -1.77 24.28
C ARG A 201 -13.74 -3.21 24.65
N TYR A 202 -12.62 -3.71 24.11
CA TYR A 202 -12.09 -5.02 24.48
C TYR A 202 -11.76 -5.10 25.98
N LEU A 203 -11.06 -4.11 26.52
CA LEU A 203 -10.68 -4.07 27.95
C LEU A 203 -11.90 -3.94 28.87
N LEU A 204 -12.98 -3.32 28.40
CA LEU A 204 -14.24 -3.20 29.13
C LEU A 204 -15.14 -4.46 28.96
N GLY A 205 -14.78 -5.40 28.10
CA GLY A 205 -15.58 -6.59 27.81
C GLY A 205 -16.85 -6.29 26.99
N ASP A 206 -16.89 -5.17 26.26
CA ASP A 206 -18.02 -4.70 25.44
C ASP A 206 -17.74 -4.75 23.94
N LEU A 207 -16.76 -5.53 23.52
CA LEU A 207 -16.45 -5.69 22.09
C LEU A 207 -17.24 -6.87 21.53
N PRO A 208 -18.19 -6.65 20.57
CA PRO A 208 -18.96 -7.74 19.97
C PRO A 208 -18.12 -8.57 19.01
N THR A 209 -18.53 -9.80 18.77
CA THR A 209 -17.94 -10.71 17.80
C THR A 209 -18.75 -10.76 16.51
N VAL A 210 -18.12 -11.16 15.42
CA VAL A 210 -18.74 -11.35 14.11
C VAL A 210 -19.48 -12.69 14.11
N VAL A 211 -20.80 -12.67 13.86
CA VAL A 211 -21.64 -13.88 13.84
C VAL A 211 -22.42 -14.07 12.53
N ASP A 212 -22.46 -13.05 11.66
CA ASP A 212 -23.42 -12.96 10.55
C ASP A 212 -22.76 -13.17 9.17
N LEU A 213 -21.51 -13.64 9.10
CA LEU A 213 -20.81 -13.80 7.84
C LEU A 213 -20.58 -15.26 7.49
N GLU A 214 -20.75 -15.56 6.20
CA GLU A 214 -20.28 -16.82 5.62
C GLU A 214 -18.79 -16.72 5.31
N ALA A 215 -18.03 -17.71 5.74
CA ALA A 215 -16.61 -17.80 5.45
C ALA A 215 -16.40 -18.09 3.96
N MET A 216 -15.40 -17.45 3.36
CA MET A 216 -14.99 -17.65 1.95
C MET A 216 -14.62 -19.12 1.67
N HIS A 217 -14.09 -19.82 2.68
CA HIS A 217 -13.68 -21.23 2.59
C HIS A 217 -14.08 -21.97 3.87
N ASP A 218 -14.66 -23.14 3.72
CA ASP A 218 -15.13 -23.99 4.84
C ASP A 218 -14.07 -25.04 5.28
N GLY A 219 -12.80 -24.79 5.03
CA GLY A 219 -11.72 -25.68 5.39
C GLY A 219 -11.60 -26.87 4.42
N GLY A 220 -10.88 -27.91 4.87
CA GLY A 220 -10.69 -29.15 4.10
C GLY A 220 -9.22 -29.45 3.82
N GLN A 221 -8.32 -28.49 3.95
CA GLN A 221 -6.89 -28.72 3.90
C GLN A 221 -6.35 -29.05 5.30
N ALA A 222 -5.35 -29.91 5.37
CA ALA A 222 -4.66 -30.16 6.64
C ALA A 222 -3.84 -28.91 7.05
N LEU A 223 -3.88 -28.55 8.33
CA LEU A 223 -3.01 -27.52 8.89
C LEU A 223 -1.58 -28.06 8.94
N THR A 224 -0.81 -27.72 7.92
CA THR A 224 0.60 -28.16 7.78
C THR A 224 1.53 -26.96 7.97
N LEU A 225 2.81 -27.26 8.25
CA LEU A 225 3.85 -26.22 8.29
C LEU A 225 3.90 -25.44 6.95
N PHE A 226 3.69 -26.10 5.82
CA PHE A 226 3.64 -25.46 4.51
C PHE A 226 2.52 -24.42 4.43
N LEU A 227 1.32 -24.73 4.94
CA LEU A 227 0.19 -23.78 4.95
C LEU A 227 0.49 -22.58 5.86
N VAL A 228 1.10 -22.78 7.02
CA VAL A 228 1.52 -21.70 7.92
C VAL A 228 2.57 -20.81 7.26
N LEU A 229 3.58 -21.40 6.60
CA LEU A 229 4.59 -20.64 5.86
C LEU A 229 3.98 -19.90 4.65
N ARG A 230 2.96 -20.47 4.00
CA ARG A 230 2.21 -19.80 2.94
C ARG A 230 1.42 -18.63 3.49
N ALA A 231 0.77 -18.74 4.64
CA ALA A 231 0.09 -17.63 5.32
C ALA A 231 1.07 -16.53 5.74
N LEU A 232 2.25 -16.90 6.25
CA LEU A 232 3.34 -15.96 6.53
C LEU A 232 3.77 -15.22 5.26
N SER A 233 3.97 -15.93 4.15
CA SER A 233 4.35 -15.34 2.86
C SER A 233 3.29 -14.37 2.33
N SER A 234 2.00 -14.75 2.41
CA SER A 234 0.90 -13.87 2.00
C SER A 234 0.83 -12.61 2.88
N GLY A 235 0.98 -12.77 4.20
CA GLY A 235 1.02 -11.64 5.13
C GLY A 235 2.24 -10.72 4.98
N CYS A 236 3.34 -11.19 4.34
CA CYS A 236 4.48 -10.34 4.01
C CYS A 236 4.13 -9.20 3.03
N ALA A 237 2.93 -9.20 2.44
CA ALA A 237 2.37 -8.04 1.76
C ALA A 237 2.38 -6.78 2.65
N ALA A 238 2.36 -6.92 3.98
CA ALA A 238 2.53 -5.82 4.93
C ALA A 238 3.90 -5.12 4.85
N LEU A 239 4.91 -5.71 4.19
CA LEU A 239 6.24 -5.13 4.03
C LEU A 239 6.38 -4.26 2.78
N THR A 240 5.40 -4.29 1.87
CA THR A 240 5.39 -3.48 0.63
C THR A 240 5.49 -1.99 0.96
N GLY A 241 6.23 -1.25 0.15
CA GLY A 241 6.38 0.21 0.28
C GLY A 241 7.38 0.68 1.34
N ILE A 242 7.99 -0.20 2.15
CA ILE A 242 9.02 0.22 3.11
C ILE A 242 10.25 0.80 2.39
N GLU A 243 10.55 0.32 1.19
CA GLU A 243 11.67 0.78 0.36
C GLU A 243 11.47 2.18 -0.23
N ALA A 244 10.23 2.67 -0.32
CA ALA A 244 9.90 3.93 -1.00
C ALA A 244 10.69 5.13 -0.45
N ILE A 245 10.92 5.20 0.86
CA ILE A 245 11.73 6.25 1.47
C ILE A 245 13.20 6.15 1.07
N SER A 246 13.74 4.93 0.94
CA SER A 246 15.12 4.71 0.48
C SER A 246 15.29 5.10 -0.99
N ASN A 247 14.28 4.89 -1.81
CA ASN A 247 14.27 5.31 -3.21
C ASN A 247 14.15 6.84 -3.34
N GLY A 248 13.36 7.47 -2.46
CA GLY A 248 13.00 8.88 -2.48
C GLY A 248 13.89 9.82 -1.66
N ILE A 249 15.11 9.43 -1.24
CA ILE A 249 15.98 10.25 -0.36
C ILE A 249 16.20 11.66 -0.92
N THR A 250 16.39 11.79 -2.22
CA THR A 250 16.66 13.07 -2.90
C THR A 250 15.52 14.08 -2.81
N ALA A 251 14.30 13.63 -2.51
CA ALA A 251 13.16 14.50 -2.33
C ALA A 251 13.10 15.16 -0.95
N PHE A 252 13.88 14.71 0.04
CA PHE A 252 13.86 15.28 1.37
C PHE A 252 14.71 16.56 1.49
N LYS A 253 14.29 17.45 2.41
CA LYS A 253 15.10 18.63 2.82
C LYS A 253 16.41 18.19 3.44
N GLU A 254 17.44 19.03 3.30
CA GLU A 254 18.72 18.80 3.98
C GLU A 254 18.57 18.84 5.52
N PRO A 255 19.28 17.99 6.24
CA PRO A 255 20.13 16.87 5.77
C PRO A 255 19.28 15.65 5.31
N ARG A 256 19.33 15.32 4.01
CA ARG A 256 18.42 14.37 3.35
C ARG A 256 18.39 13.00 4.01
N SER A 257 19.55 12.35 4.12
CA SER A 257 19.64 11.00 4.68
C SER A 257 19.13 10.93 6.12
N HIS A 258 19.44 11.95 6.94
CA HIS A 258 18.95 12.01 8.31
C HIS A 258 17.42 12.16 8.38
N ASN A 259 16.85 13.04 7.55
CA ASN A 259 15.41 13.27 7.51
C ASN A 259 14.67 12.04 6.95
N ALA A 260 15.20 11.40 5.91
CA ALA A 260 14.66 10.15 5.36
C ALA A 260 14.71 9.00 6.39
N ALA A 261 15.85 8.82 7.07
CA ALA A 261 16.01 7.78 8.09
C ALA A 261 15.03 7.93 9.27
N ILE A 262 14.80 9.16 9.75
CA ILE A 262 13.79 9.42 10.80
C ILE A 262 12.39 9.12 10.28
N THR A 263 12.06 9.56 9.06
CA THR A 263 10.75 9.32 8.46
C THR A 263 10.50 7.83 8.26
N LEU A 264 11.51 7.05 7.85
CA LEU A 264 11.45 5.59 7.75
C LEU A 264 11.10 4.94 9.10
N VAL A 265 11.76 5.34 10.18
CA VAL A 265 11.48 4.79 11.52
C VAL A 265 10.06 5.13 11.98
N TRP A 266 9.59 6.35 11.75
CA TRP A 266 8.22 6.74 12.08
C TRP A 266 7.19 5.93 11.28
N MET A 267 7.41 5.81 9.96
CA MET A 267 6.56 5.03 9.08
C MET A 267 6.44 3.57 9.56
N THR A 268 7.59 2.92 9.78
CA THR A 268 7.58 1.50 10.21
C THR A 268 6.98 1.33 11.60
N SER A 269 7.20 2.27 12.53
CA SER A 269 6.57 2.20 13.85
C SER A 269 5.04 2.28 13.75
N LEU A 270 4.51 3.19 12.95
CA LEU A 270 3.07 3.30 12.69
C LEU A 270 2.54 2.03 12.00
N LEU A 271 3.27 1.53 11.01
CA LEU A 271 2.92 0.30 10.27
C LEU A 271 2.80 -0.90 11.22
N ILE A 272 3.80 -1.11 12.10
CA ILE A 272 3.79 -2.21 13.08
C ILE A 272 2.62 -2.05 14.05
N VAL A 273 2.39 -0.85 14.61
CA VAL A 273 1.29 -0.59 15.55
C VAL A 273 -0.06 -0.87 14.87
N MET A 274 -0.26 -0.39 13.64
CA MET A 274 -1.49 -0.60 12.91
C MET A 274 -1.68 -2.07 12.57
N PHE A 275 -0.69 -2.73 11.99
CA PHE A 275 -0.76 -4.13 11.57
C PHE A 275 -1.03 -5.07 12.75
N LEU A 276 -0.25 -4.96 13.83
CA LEU A 276 -0.46 -5.77 15.03
C LEU A 276 -1.78 -5.44 15.73
N GLY A 277 -2.17 -4.16 15.78
CA GLY A 277 -3.42 -3.72 16.36
C GLY A 277 -4.64 -4.25 15.60
N ILE A 278 -4.61 -4.18 14.26
CA ILE A 278 -5.66 -4.74 13.39
C ILE A 278 -5.73 -6.25 13.58
N THR A 279 -4.60 -6.97 13.50
CA THR A 279 -4.59 -8.43 13.63
C THR A 279 -5.07 -8.87 15.02
N PHE A 280 -4.65 -8.17 16.07
CA PHE A 280 -5.11 -8.45 17.42
C PHE A 280 -6.62 -8.26 17.57
N LEU A 281 -7.15 -7.11 17.18
CA LEU A 281 -8.59 -6.85 17.28
C LEU A 281 -9.40 -7.72 16.33
N ALA A 282 -8.91 -8.03 15.12
CA ALA A 282 -9.54 -8.98 14.22
C ALA A 282 -9.71 -10.35 14.88
N HIS A 283 -8.68 -10.82 15.60
CA HIS A 283 -8.78 -12.06 16.38
C HIS A 283 -9.80 -11.95 17.52
N GLN A 284 -9.89 -10.80 18.22
CA GLN A 284 -10.83 -10.62 19.34
C GLN A 284 -12.30 -10.52 18.91
N ILE A 285 -12.56 -10.04 17.69
CA ILE A 285 -13.92 -9.98 17.13
C ILE A 285 -14.30 -11.25 16.35
N ASP A 286 -13.45 -12.28 16.34
CA ASP A 286 -13.60 -13.48 15.50
C ASP A 286 -13.79 -13.14 14.02
N ALA A 287 -13.02 -12.16 13.52
CA ALA A 287 -13.06 -11.75 12.11
C ALA A 287 -12.70 -12.93 11.20
N MET A 288 -13.48 -13.09 10.14
CA MET A 288 -13.24 -14.15 9.17
C MET A 288 -13.18 -13.59 7.75
N PRO A 289 -12.37 -14.19 6.86
CA PRO A 289 -12.32 -13.78 5.46
C PRO A 289 -13.65 -14.08 4.79
N SER A 290 -14.25 -13.07 4.19
CA SER A 290 -15.55 -13.13 3.49
C SER A 290 -15.42 -12.53 2.09
N GLU A 291 -16.20 -13.01 1.13
CA GLU A 291 -16.27 -12.41 -0.21
C GLU A 291 -16.97 -11.04 -0.21
N THR A 292 -17.84 -10.79 0.73
CA THR A 292 -18.73 -9.62 0.74
C THR A 292 -18.26 -8.51 1.66
N GLU A 293 -17.50 -8.82 2.72
CA GLU A 293 -17.07 -7.85 3.71
C GLU A 293 -15.59 -8.05 4.12
N THR A 294 -14.78 -7.00 3.97
CA THR A 294 -13.35 -7.02 4.33
C THR A 294 -13.17 -7.04 5.85
N VAL A 295 -12.02 -7.54 6.32
CA VAL A 295 -11.66 -7.57 7.75
C VAL A 295 -11.66 -6.17 8.37
N ILE A 296 -11.23 -5.14 7.65
CA ILE A 296 -11.28 -3.75 8.13
C ILE A 296 -12.72 -3.26 8.27
N SER A 297 -13.61 -3.64 7.36
CA SER A 297 -15.04 -3.32 7.46
C SER A 297 -15.65 -3.99 8.68
N GLN A 298 -15.43 -5.30 8.88
CA GLN A 298 -15.87 -6.03 10.07
C GLN A 298 -15.39 -5.35 11.35
N LEU A 299 -14.11 -4.98 11.41
CA LEU A 299 -13.54 -4.28 12.57
C LEU A 299 -14.23 -2.92 12.80
N GLY A 300 -14.38 -2.12 11.77
CA GLY A 300 -15.07 -0.82 11.87
C GLY A 300 -16.52 -0.97 12.32
N ARG A 301 -17.24 -1.96 11.80
CA ARG A 301 -18.63 -2.28 12.15
C ARG A 301 -18.77 -2.75 13.60
N MET A 302 -17.87 -3.62 14.07
CA MET A 302 -17.89 -4.09 15.46
C MET A 302 -17.52 -2.99 16.45
N VAL A 303 -16.61 -2.09 16.09
CA VAL A 303 -16.16 -1.01 16.98
C VAL A 303 -17.14 0.15 17.04
N PHE A 304 -17.75 0.57 15.93
CA PHE A 304 -18.58 1.78 15.85
C PHE A 304 -20.07 1.52 15.63
N GLY A 305 -20.44 0.29 15.30
CA GLY A 305 -21.80 -0.08 14.93
C GLY A 305 -22.09 0.12 13.44
N ASN A 306 -23.12 -0.58 12.99
CA ASN A 306 -23.55 -0.57 11.58
C ASN A 306 -24.05 0.83 11.18
N ASN A 307 -23.65 1.29 9.98
CA ASN A 307 -24.05 2.58 9.41
C ASN A 307 -23.70 3.83 10.24
N SER A 308 -22.79 3.73 11.21
CA SER A 308 -22.33 4.92 11.92
C SER A 308 -21.47 5.81 11.03
N PRO A 309 -21.47 7.13 11.22
CA PRO A 309 -20.57 8.02 10.47
C PRO A 309 -19.08 7.65 10.62
N LEU A 310 -18.68 7.16 11.80
CA LEU A 310 -17.30 6.74 12.04
C LEU A 310 -16.94 5.47 11.25
N TYR A 311 -17.86 4.52 11.14
CA TYR A 311 -17.69 3.34 10.29
C TYR A 311 -17.49 3.76 8.82
N LEU A 312 -18.34 4.64 8.29
CA LEU A 312 -18.18 5.14 6.92
C LEU A 312 -16.87 5.91 6.71
N MET A 313 -16.38 6.64 7.73
CA MET A 313 -15.08 7.29 7.68
C MET A 313 -13.92 6.28 7.62
N VAL A 314 -14.01 5.15 8.31
CA VAL A 314 -13.02 4.06 8.21
C VAL A 314 -12.98 3.51 6.79
N LEU A 315 -14.13 3.17 6.21
CA LEU A 315 -14.21 2.65 4.84
C LEU A 315 -13.68 3.66 3.82
N ALA A 316 -14.11 4.93 3.92
CA ALA A 316 -13.66 5.99 3.03
C ALA A 316 -12.16 6.25 3.15
N GLY A 317 -11.62 6.31 4.38
CA GLY A 317 -10.20 6.51 4.63
C GLY A 317 -9.35 5.38 4.05
N THR A 318 -9.81 4.14 4.25
CA THR A 318 -9.14 2.94 3.73
C THR A 318 -9.18 2.88 2.20
N ALA A 319 -10.33 3.13 1.59
CA ALA A 319 -10.45 3.17 0.13
C ALA A 319 -9.57 4.27 -0.47
N LEU A 320 -9.55 5.46 0.12
CA LEU A 320 -8.73 6.58 -0.37
C LEU A 320 -7.23 6.31 -0.28
N VAL A 321 -6.73 5.73 0.82
CA VAL A 321 -5.31 5.42 0.95
C VAL A 321 -4.88 4.31 -0.02
N LEU A 322 -5.73 3.33 -0.27
CA LEU A 322 -5.50 2.27 -1.25
C LEU A 322 -5.42 2.82 -2.69
N LEU A 323 -6.30 3.74 -3.05
CA LEU A 323 -6.22 4.44 -4.33
C LEU A 323 -4.92 5.28 -4.45
N MET A 324 -4.46 5.90 -3.34
CA MET A 324 -3.19 6.63 -3.34
C MET A 324 -1.98 5.69 -3.48
N ALA A 325 -2.01 4.52 -2.85
CA ALA A 325 -0.97 3.50 -3.02
C ALA A 325 -0.84 3.04 -4.48
N ALA A 326 -1.95 2.77 -5.15
CA ALA A 326 -1.94 2.46 -6.57
C ALA A 326 -1.28 3.60 -7.38
N ASN A 327 -1.57 4.86 -7.07
CA ASN A 327 -0.99 6.00 -7.78
C ASN A 327 0.52 6.13 -7.59
N THR A 328 1.07 5.81 -6.39
CA THR A 328 2.52 5.82 -6.17
C THR A 328 3.23 4.80 -7.06
N SER A 329 2.68 3.61 -7.22
CA SER A 329 3.22 2.58 -8.11
C SER A 329 3.21 2.99 -9.59
N TYR A 330 2.19 3.74 -10.03
CA TYR A 330 2.17 4.35 -11.37
C TYR A 330 3.32 5.35 -11.59
N ALA A 331 3.75 6.04 -10.54
CA ALA A 331 4.85 7.00 -10.63
C ALA A 331 6.22 6.30 -10.54
N ASP A 332 6.35 5.26 -9.72
CA ASP A 332 7.63 4.59 -9.47
C ASP A 332 8.01 3.59 -10.55
N PHE A 333 7.04 2.91 -11.18
CA PHE A 333 7.29 2.01 -12.31
C PHE A 333 8.08 2.67 -13.45
N PRO A 334 7.67 3.83 -14.02
CA PRO A 334 8.45 4.48 -15.06
C PRO A 334 9.83 4.96 -14.61
N ARG A 335 9.98 5.35 -13.33
CA ARG A 335 11.28 5.78 -12.77
C ARG A 335 12.27 4.63 -12.74
N LEU A 336 11.86 3.46 -12.26
CA LEU A 336 12.71 2.27 -12.24
C LEU A 336 12.98 1.76 -13.65
N ALA A 337 11.97 1.73 -14.52
CA ALA A 337 12.11 1.35 -15.91
C ALA A 337 13.13 2.25 -16.66
N ALA A 338 13.13 3.55 -16.37
CA ALA A 338 14.11 4.50 -16.94
C ALA A 338 15.54 4.22 -16.47
N LEU A 339 15.77 3.80 -15.23
CA LEU A 339 17.07 3.38 -14.73
C LEU A 339 17.57 2.14 -15.50
N HIS A 340 16.70 1.12 -15.64
CA HIS A 340 17.02 -0.10 -16.41
C HIS A 340 17.30 0.20 -17.90
N ALA A 341 16.56 1.13 -18.49
CA ALA A 341 16.80 1.57 -19.87
C ALA A 341 18.12 2.35 -20.00
N GLY A 342 18.47 3.14 -18.98
CA GLY A 342 19.77 3.82 -18.89
C GLY A 342 20.96 2.84 -18.87
N ASP A 343 20.80 1.75 -18.14
CA ASP A 343 21.79 0.67 -18.02
C ASP A 343 21.74 -0.33 -19.22
N GLY A 344 20.83 -0.14 -20.19
CA GLY A 344 20.74 -0.92 -21.44
C GLY A 344 19.92 -2.20 -21.36
N PHE A 345 19.19 -2.43 -20.27
CA PHE A 345 18.38 -3.64 -20.05
C PHE A 345 16.92 -3.52 -20.50
N LEU A 346 16.46 -2.29 -20.78
CA LEU A 346 15.15 -2.02 -21.37
C LEU A 346 15.28 -1.10 -22.59
N PRO A 347 14.36 -1.16 -23.55
CA PRO A 347 14.32 -0.19 -24.66
C PRO A 347 14.16 1.24 -24.13
N ARG A 348 14.85 2.20 -24.79
CA ARG A 348 14.75 3.64 -24.49
C ARG A 348 13.53 4.26 -25.13
#